data_7c0e8fc3c554afcdb974ae201d6ef25b
#
_entry.id   7c0e8fc3c554afcdb974ae201d6ef25b
#
_cell.length_a   1.000
_cell.length_b   1.000
_cell.length_c   1.000
_cell.angle_alpha   90.00
_cell.angle_beta   90.00
_cell.angle_gamma   90.00
#
_symmetry.space_group_name_H-M   'P 1'
#
loop_
_entity.id
_entity.type
_entity.pdbx_description
1 polymer ?
#
loop_
_entity_poly.entity_id
_entity_poly.type
_entity_poly.pdbx_seq_one_letter_code
_entity_poly.pdbx_strand_id
1 'polypeptide(L)'
;MENLYDVIIIGSGPAGLSAAIYAKRAKLSSLTIEANFASGGQVLNTYEVDNYPGLPGISGMDLGSTLRAHAEKMGAEFSRERVKELVLDEEIKIVRTRKNEYHARTVILATGAEHRALNVPGEKELSGMGVSYCATCDGAFFKA
;
A
#
# COMPACT_ATOMS: atom_id res chain seq x y z
N MET A 1 -8.15 -24.97 14.18
CA MET A 1 -8.42 -23.78 13.33
C MET A 1 -7.10 -23.48 12.62
N GLU A 2 -6.94 -24.06 11.44
CA GLU A 2 -5.78 -23.79 10.60
C GLU A 2 -5.91 -22.32 10.10
N ASN A 3 -4.84 -21.55 10.30
CA ASN A 3 -4.63 -20.19 9.81
C ASN A 3 -5.36 -19.03 10.53
N LEU A 4 -5.33 -18.99 11.87
CA LEU A 4 -5.66 -17.76 12.58
C LEU A 4 -4.42 -16.86 12.67
N TYR A 5 -4.43 -15.71 12.01
CA TYR A 5 -3.38 -14.71 12.10
C TYR A 5 -3.57 -13.80 13.32
N ASP A 6 -2.48 -13.33 13.90
CA ASP A 6 -2.56 -12.26 14.91
C ASP A 6 -2.96 -10.93 14.23
N VAL A 7 -2.43 -10.70 13.02
CA VAL A 7 -2.77 -9.50 12.24
C VAL A 7 -2.80 -9.79 10.74
N ILE A 8 -3.84 -9.31 10.06
CA ILE A 8 -3.87 -9.19 8.61
C ILE A 8 -3.74 -7.72 8.23
N ILE A 9 -2.84 -7.43 7.29
CA ILE A 9 -2.56 -6.09 6.79
C ILE A 9 -3.11 -6.01 5.36
N ILE A 10 -3.95 -5.02 5.07
CA ILE A 10 -4.54 -4.84 3.75
C ILE A 10 -3.89 -3.65 3.06
N GLY A 11 -3.13 -3.96 2.01
CA GLY A 11 -2.31 -3.02 1.26
C GLY A 11 -0.82 -3.10 1.60
N SER A 12 0.01 -2.99 0.57
CA SER A 12 1.47 -3.02 0.66
C SER A 12 2.13 -1.73 0.15
N GLY A 13 1.49 -0.59 0.39
CA GLY A 13 2.13 0.71 0.34
C GLY A 13 3.11 0.88 1.51
N PRO A 14 3.79 2.04 1.63
CA PRO A 14 4.76 2.28 2.71
C PRO A 14 4.21 2.02 4.11
N ALA A 15 2.96 2.36 4.37
CA ALA A 15 2.29 2.11 5.65
C ALA A 15 2.12 0.61 5.94
N GLY A 16 1.61 -0.15 4.96
CA GLY A 16 1.42 -1.59 5.12
C GLY A 16 2.73 -2.36 5.24
N LEU A 17 3.74 -1.98 4.47
CA LEU A 17 5.08 -2.57 4.56
C LEU A 17 5.74 -2.28 5.91
N SER A 18 5.61 -1.06 6.43
CA SER A 18 6.06 -0.71 7.77
C SER A 18 5.36 -1.54 8.84
N ALA A 19 4.03 -1.69 8.74
CA ALA A 19 3.26 -2.53 9.65
C ALA A 19 3.71 -4.00 9.60
N ALA A 20 3.96 -4.54 8.41
CA ALA A 20 4.44 -5.91 8.22
C ALA A 20 5.81 -6.15 8.89
N ILE A 21 6.75 -5.21 8.73
CA ILE A 21 8.06 -5.27 9.38
C ILE A 21 7.89 -5.30 10.91
N TYR A 22 7.08 -4.40 11.48
CA TYR A 22 6.89 -4.35 12.93
C TYR A 22 6.11 -5.55 13.47
N ALA A 23 5.15 -6.09 12.73
CA ALA A 23 4.47 -7.32 13.10
C ALA A 23 5.46 -8.49 13.24
N LYS A 24 6.38 -8.66 12.28
CA LYS A 24 7.42 -9.70 12.36
C LYS A 24 8.44 -9.43 13.47
N ARG A 25 8.81 -8.17 13.72
CA ARG A 25 9.66 -7.82 14.88
C ARG A 25 9.00 -8.17 16.21
N ALA A 26 7.70 -8.04 16.31
CA ALA A 26 6.89 -8.44 17.46
C ALA A 26 6.61 -9.95 17.51
N LYS A 27 7.13 -10.73 16.54
CA LYS A 27 6.92 -12.18 16.40
C LYS A 27 5.45 -12.58 16.21
N LEU A 28 4.66 -11.69 15.64
CA LEU A 28 3.26 -11.95 15.32
C LEU A 28 3.14 -12.80 14.05
N SER A 29 2.17 -13.71 14.05
CA SER A 29 1.68 -14.36 12.84
C SER A 29 0.95 -13.31 11.99
N SER A 30 1.49 -12.97 10.82
CA SER A 30 0.95 -11.87 10.01
C SER A 30 0.94 -12.20 8.53
N LEU A 31 -0.12 -11.74 7.84
CA LEU A 31 -0.28 -11.82 6.40
C LEU A 31 -0.56 -10.43 5.84
N THR A 32 0.14 -10.03 4.79
CA THR A 32 -0.17 -8.82 4.03
C THR A 32 -0.86 -9.18 2.72
N ILE A 33 -2.03 -8.62 2.48
CA ILE A 33 -2.82 -8.86 1.26
C ILE A 33 -2.72 -7.63 0.37
N GLU A 34 -2.22 -7.83 -0.88
CA GLU A 34 -2.06 -6.78 -1.88
C GLU A 34 -2.80 -7.15 -3.16
N ALA A 35 -3.57 -6.21 -3.69
CA ALA A 35 -4.33 -6.40 -4.92
C ALA A 35 -3.50 -6.24 -6.19
N ASN A 36 -2.46 -5.40 -6.13
CA ASN A 36 -1.63 -5.04 -7.26
C ASN A 36 -0.43 -5.99 -7.42
N PHE A 37 0.21 -5.94 -8.58
CA PHE A 37 1.38 -6.74 -8.86
C PHE A 37 2.60 -6.27 -8.05
N ALA A 38 2.77 -4.95 -7.93
CA ALA A 38 3.88 -4.33 -7.23
C ALA A 38 3.44 -3.74 -5.89
N SER A 39 4.30 -3.83 -4.89
CA SER A 39 4.18 -3.12 -3.63
C SER A 39 4.72 -1.69 -3.75
N GLY A 40 4.14 -0.76 -2.99
CA GLY A 40 4.56 0.65 -2.98
C GLY A 40 3.38 1.62 -3.02
N GLY A 41 2.22 1.17 -3.52
CA GLY A 41 1.04 2.03 -3.60
C GLY A 41 1.27 3.26 -4.48
N GLN A 42 0.81 4.42 -4.06
CA GLN A 42 0.95 5.67 -4.85
C GLN A 42 2.39 6.10 -5.10
N VAL A 43 3.33 5.72 -4.25
CA VAL A 43 4.73 6.12 -4.43
C VAL A 43 5.33 5.59 -5.73
N LEU A 44 4.81 4.50 -6.27
CA LEU A 44 5.25 3.92 -7.53
C LEU A 44 5.16 4.90 -8.72
N ASN A 45 4.26 5.87 -8.65
CA ASN A 45 4.05 6.87 -9.70
C ASN A 45 4.96 8.10 -9.53
N THR A 46 5.77 8.16 -8.47
CA THR A 46 6.64 9.29 -8.18
C THR A 46 7.99 9.06 -8.89
N TYR A 47 8.39 10.04 -9.71
CA TYR A 47 9.67 9.97 -10.43
C TYR A 47 10.85 9.97 -9.46
N GLU A 48 10.84 10.89 -8.50
CA GLU A 48 11.91 11.09 -7.53
C GLU A 48 11.33 11.42 -6.15
N VAL A 49 11.83 10.75 -5.12
CA VAL A 49 11.40 10.90 -3.73
C VAL A 49 12.54 11.49 -2.91
N ASP A 50 12.40 12.78 -2.53
CA ASP A 50 13.42 13.52 -1.76
C ASP A 50 13.12 13.61 -0.27
N ASN A 51 11.91 13.26 0.12
CA ASN A 51 11.42 13.43 1.50
C ASN A 51 11.36 12.11 2.29
N TYR A 52 11.97 11.04 1.80
CA TYR A 52 12.08 9.79 2.55
C TYR A 52 13.45 9.71 3.24
N PRO A 53 13.51 9.76 4.59
CA PRO A 53 14.77 9.80 5.32
C PRO A 53 15.68 8.60 4.99
N GLY A 54 16.93 8.88 4.67
CA GLY A 54 17.94 7.86 4.37
C GLY A 54 18.01 7.44 2.90
N LEU A 55 17.05 7.81 2.06
CA LEU A 55 17.01 7.46 0.63
C LEU A 55 16.64 8.68 -0.24
N PRO A 56 17.38 9.81 -0.14
CA PRO A 56 17.09 10.98 -0.96
C PRO A 56 17.34 10.69 -2.44
N GLY A 57 16.47 11.20 -3.32
CA GLY A 57 16.58 11.03 -4.77
C GLY A 57 16.25 9.64 -5.30
N ILE A 58 15.70 8.75 -4.47
CA ILE A 58 15.29 7.42 -4.94
C ILE A 58 14.03 7.51 -5.80
N SER A 59 13.96 6.70 -6.85
CA SER A 59 12.71 6.57 -7.62
C SER A 59 11.61 5.92 -6.77
N GLY A 60 10.35 6.24 -7.04
CA GLY A 60 9.23 5.62 -6.33
C GLY A 60 9.17 4.10 -6.52
N MET A 61 9.55 3.62 -7.71
CA MET A 61 9.64 2.18 -8.01
C MET A 61 10.71 1.49 -7.16
N ASP A 62 11.89 2.09 -7.05
CA ASP A 62 13.00 1.54 -6.26
C ASP A 62 12.69 1.64 -4.76
N LEU A 63 12.03 2.71 -4.32
CA LEU A 63 11.57 2.81 -2.93
C LEU A 63 10.56 1.71 -2.59
N GLY A 64 9.56 1.49 -3.44
CA GLY A 64 8.57 0.42 -3.24
C GLY A 64 9.21 -0.96 -3.18
N SER A 65 10.14 -1.25 -4.09
CA SER A 65 10.86 -2.53 -4.11
C SER A 65 11.81 -2.70 -2.92
N THR A 66 12.49 -1.63 -2.50
CA THR A 66 13.37 -1.63 -1.32
C THR A 66 12.59 -1.91 -0.04
N LEU A 67 11.45 -1.25 0.16
CA LEU A 67 10.58 -1.46 1.32
C LEU A 67 10.01 -2.88 1.32
N ARG A 68 9.62 -3.39 0.15
CA ARG A 68 9.11 -4.76 0.01
C ARG A 68 10.19 -5.79 0.36
N ALA A 69 11.38 -5.66 -0.20
CA ALA A 69 12.51 -6.53 0.07
C ALA A 69 12.90 -6.53 1.57
N HIS A 70 12.82 -5.36 2.24
CA HIS A 70 13.03 -5.28 3.68
C HIS A 70 11.99 -6.08 4.46
N ALA A 71 10.71 -5.94 4.13
CA ALA A 71 9.64 -6.69 4.78
C ALA A 71 9.81 -8.21 4.59
N GLU A 72 10.14 -8.66 3.38
CA GLU A 72 10.42 -10.07 3.08
C GLU A 72 11.63 -10.61 3.84
N LYS A 73 12.71 -9.82 3.93
CA LYS A 73 13.90 -10.18 4.73
C LYS A 73 13.56 -10.37 6.21
N MET A 74 12.56 -9.66 6.72
CA MET A 74 12.04 -9.83 8.08
C MET A 74 11.09 -11.03 8.21
N GLY A 75 10.81 -11.76 7.12
CA GLY A 75 9.92 -12.91 7.10
C GLY A 75 8.44 -12.56 6.91
N ALA A 76 8.12 -11.37 6.42
CA ALA A 76 6.74 -11.01 6.11
C ALA A 76 6.17 -11.86 4.98
N GLU A 77 4.94 -12.32 5.16
CA GLU A 77 4.21 -13.12 4.19
C GLU A 77 3.23 -12.25 3.41
N PHE A 78 3.09 -12.54 2.12
CA PHE A 78 2.25 -11.77 1.22
C PHE A 78 1.33 -12.67 0.40
N SER A 79 0.08 -12.25 0.26
CA SER A 79 -0.87 -12.84 -0.70
C SER A 79 -1.28 -11.80 -1.74
N ARG A 80 -1.16 -12.17 -3.02
CA ARG A 80 -1.60 -11.29 -4.11
C ARG A 80 -3.05 -11.55 -4.45
N GLU A 81 -3.91 -10.87 -3.72
CA GLU A 81 -5.36 -11.01 -3.84
C GLU A 81 -6.05 -9.67 -3.58
N ARG A 82 -7.26 -9.51 -4.13
CA ARG A 82 -8.10 -8.36 -3.83
C ARG A 82 -9.13 -8.73 -2.77
N VAL A 83 -9.09 -8.02 -1.66
CA VAL A 83 -10.11 -8.12 -0.61
C VAL A 83 -11.46 -7.62 -1.16
N LYS A 84 -12.52 -8.34 -0.87
CA LYS A 84 -13.89 -8.09 -1.30
C LYS A 84 -14.80 -7.72 -0.16
N GLU A 85 -14.59 -8.33 0.99
CA GLU A 85 -15.45 -8.17 2.14
C GLU A 85 -14.62 -8.26 3.42
N LEU A 86 -15.05 -7.51 4.42
CA LEU A 86 -14.50 -7.52 5.77
C LEU A 86 -15.63 -7.67 6.78
N VAL A 87 -15.47 -8.59 7.72
CA VAL A 87 -16.32 -8.66 8.93
C VAL A 87 -15.41 -8.32 10.11
N LEU A 88 -15.63 -7.14 10.71
CA LEU A 88 -14.73 -6.56 11.71
C LEU A 88 -15.36 -6.40 13.10
N ASP A 89 -16.65 -6.62 13.25
CA ASP A 89 -17.43 -6.48 14.47
C ASP A 89 -17.39 -7.72 15.39
N GLU A 90 -16.96 -8.85 14.85
CA GLU A 90 -16.77 -10.09 15.60
C GLU A 90 -15.41 -10.16 16.32
N GLU A 91 -15.28 -11.06 17.32
CA GLU A 91 -14.02 -11.29 18.02
C GLU A 91 -12.91 -11.68 17.04
N ILE A 92 -13.18 -12.65 16.16
CA ILE A 92 -12.32 -13.04 15.07
C ILE A 92 -12.74 -12.30 13.81
N LYS A 93 -11.82 -11.50 13.27
CA LYS A 93 -12.02 -10.73 12.04
C LYS A 93 -11.93 -11.64 10.84
N ILE A 94 -12.81 -11.43 9.85
CA ILE A 94 -12.81 -12.23 8.63
C ILE A 94 -12.46 -11.31 7.45
N VAL A 95 -11.50 -11.75 6.66
CA VAL A 95 -11.08 -11.08 5.42
C VAL A 95 -11.34 -12.00 4.25
N ARG A 96 -12.26 -11.61 3.36
CA ARG A 96 -12.65 -12.41 2.20
C ARG A 96 -12.10 -11.84 0.91
N THR A 97 -11.54 -12.72 0.11
CA THR A 97 -11.13 -12.45 -1.26
C THR A 97 -12.05 -13.23 -2.23
N ARG A 98 -11.70 -13.29 -3.51
CA ARG A 98 -12.41 -14.19 -4.44
C ARG A 98 -12.06 -15.66 -4.25
N LYS A 99 -10.90 -15.96 -3.68
CA LYS A 99 -10.35 -17.32 -3.65
C LYS A 99 -10.32 -17.89 -2.23
N ASN A 100 -10.12 -17.03 -1.24
CA ASN A 100 -9.82 -17.45 0.12
C ASN A 100 -10.61 -16.63 1.15
N GLU A 101 -10.80 -17.24 2.31
CA GLU A 101 -11.25 -16.59 3.54
C GLU A 101 -10.15 -16.73 4.58
N TYR A 102 -9.77 -15.59 5.16
CA TYR A 102 -8.72 -15.50 6.16
C TYR A 102 -9.29 -15.01 7.49
N HIS A 103 -8.77 -15.54 8.58
CA HIS A 103 -9.17 -15.19 9.94
C HIS A 103 -8.03 -14.51 10.69
N ALA A 104 -8.33 -13.44 11.42
CA ALA A 104 -7.35 -12.71 12.21
C ALA A 104 -7.94 -12.18 13.51
N ARG A 105 -7.07 -11.98 14.51
CA ARG A 105 -7.43 -11.26 15.73
C ARG A 105 -7.59 -9.77 15.47
N THR A 106 -6.74 -9.22 14.61
CA THR A 106 -6.74 -7.80 14.24
C THR A 106 -6.54 -7.61 12.75
N VAL A 107 -7.03 -6.47 12.23
CA VAL A 107 -6.83 -6.06 10.83
C VAL A 107 -6.30 -4.64 10.80
N ILE A 108 -5.26 -4.42 9.99
CA ILE A 108 -4.73 -3.09 9.67
C ILE A 108 -5.16 -2.73 8.25
N LEU A 109 -5.92 -1.63 8.13
CA LEU A 109 -6.30 -1.07 6.84
C LEU A 109 -5.23 -0.08 6.38
N ALA A 110 -4.40 -0.49 5.41
CA ALA A 110 -3.34 0.31 4.80
C ALA A 110 -3.58 0.47 3.29
N THR A 111 -4.85 0.66 2.91
CA THR A 111 -5.32 0.63 1.53
C THR A 111 -4.92 1.85 0.70
N GLY A 112 -4.37 2.89 1.34
CA GLY A 112 -3.99 4.13 0.69
C GLY A 112 -5.21 4.94 0.26
N ALA A 113 -5.00 5.82 -0.71
CA ALA A 113 -6.04 6.67 -1.29
C ALA A 113 -5.82 6.81 -2.81
N GLU A 114 -6.87 7.13 -3.52
CA GLU A 114 -6.84 7.53 -4.92
C GLU A 114 -7.48 8.91 -5.05
N HIS A 115 -6.96 9.73 -5.95
CA HIS A 115 -7.60 11.02 -6.23
C HIS A 115 -8.96 10.80 -6.92
N ARG A 116 -9.90 11.69 -6.65
CA ARG A 116 -11.18 11.70 -7.35
C ARG A 116 -11.00 12.46 -8.66
N ALA A 117 -11.26 11.80 -9.78
CA ALA A 117 -11.35 12.46 -11.07
C ALA A 117 -12.56 13.43 -11.10
N LEU A 118 -12.39 14.57 -11.75
CA LEU A 118 -13.46 15.56 -11.99
C LEU A 118 -14.38 15.10 -13.14
N ASN A 119 -13.87 14.24 -14.02
CA ASN A 119 -14.53 13.74 -15.22
C ASN A 119 -14.95 14.88 -16.19
N VAL A 120 -14.09 15.88 -16.33
CA VAL A 120 -14.25 16.99 -17.28
C VAL A 120 -13.43 16.75 -18.55
N PRO A 121 -13.85 17.33 -19.71
CA PRO A 121 -13.05 17.25 -20.93
C PRO A 121 -11.64 17.82 -20.73
N GLY A 122 -10.63 17.12 -21.25
CA GLY A 122 -9.23 17.52 -21.15
C GLY A 122 -8.50 17.04 -19.88
N GLU A 123 -9.21 16.51 -18.88
CA GLU A 123 -8.59 16.11 -17.62
C GLU A 123 -7.52 15.03 -17.81
N LYS A 124 -7.82 14.00 -18.58
CA LYS A 124 -6.88 12.90 -18.85
C LYS A 124 -5.76 13.30 -19.79
N GLU A 125 -6.10 14.03 -20.83
CA GLU A 125 -5.17 14.47 -21.87
C GLU A 125 -4.13 15.46 -21.34
N LEU A 126 -4.54 16.29 -20.37
CA LEU A 126 -3.69 17.32 -19.77
C LEU A 126 -3.08 16.89 -18.43
N SER A 127 -3.27 15.66 -18.02
CA SER A 127 -2.65 15.11 -16.80
C SER A 127 -1.12 15.18 -16.89
N GLY A 128 -0.48 15.89 -15.94
CA GLY A 128 0.96 16.20 -15.95
C GLY A 128 1.37 17.33 -16.90
N MET A 129 0.44 17.88 -17.70
CA MET A 129 0.69 18.97 -18.65
C MET A 129 -0.18 20.21 -18.36
N GLY A 130 -0.69 20.35 -17.15
CA GLY A 130 -1.56 21.46 -16.72
C GLY A 130 -2.63 21.02 -15.73
N VAL A 131 -3.00 19.75 -15.73
CA VAL A 131 -3.86 19.14 -14.70
C VAL A 131 -2.98 18.31 -13.75
N SER A 132 -3.04 18.65 -12.47
CA SER A 132 -2.34 17.94 -11.40
C SER A 132 -3.29 17.67 -10.24
N TYR A 133 -3.07 16.54 -9.57
CA TYR A 133 -3.78 16.16 -8.36
C TYR A 133 -2.92 16.33 -7.09
N CYS A 134 -1.69 16.80 -7.24
CA CYS A 134 -0.77 17.04 -6.14
C CYS A 134 -0.05 18.39 -6.32
N ALA A 135 -0.61 19.44 -5.75
CA ALA A 135 0.01 20.77 -5.85
C ALA A 135 1.44 20.80 -5.25
N THR A 136 1.68 20.06 -4.18
CA THR A 136 3.01 19.99 -3.56
C THR A 136 4.02 19.25 -4.43
N CYS A 137 3.57 18.22 -5.18
CA CYS A 137 4.44 17.45 -6.05
C CYS A 137 4.78 18.20 -7.33
N ASP A 138 3.76 18.81 -7.95
CA ASP A 138 3.84 19.29 -9.33
C ASP A 138 3.86 20.82 -9.43
N GLY A 139 3.45 21.53 -8.38
CA GLY A 139 3.28 23.00 -8.42
C GLY A 139 4.54 23.75 -8.82
N ALA A 140 5.72 23.23 -8.51
CA ALA A 140 6.99 23.84 -8.88
C ALA A 140 7.26 23.81 -10.40
N PHE A 141 6.63 22.90 -11.15
CA PHE A 141 6.76 22.81 -12.60
C PHE A 141 5.89 23.81 -13.37
N PHE A 142 4.85 24.34 -12.72
CA PHE A 142 3.92 25.31 -13.30
C PHE A 142 4.23 26.74 -12.81
N LYS A 143 5.47 27.18 -13.05
CA LYS A 143 5.84 28.58 -12.78
C LYS A 143 5.24 29.47 -13.85
N ALA A 144 4.53 30.52 -13.41
CA ALA A 144 4.11 31.62 -14.25
C ALA A 144 5.32 32.45 -14.70
#